data_2f6d6c14e85615ac00d023d38b03f71b
#
_entry.id   2f6d6c14e85615ac00d023d38b03f71b
#
_cell.length_a   1.000
_cell.length_b   1.000
_cell.length_c   1.000
_cell.angle_alpha   90.00
_cell.angle_beta   90.00
_cell.angle_gamma   90.00
#
_symmetry.space_group_name_H-M   'P 1'
#
loop_
_entity.id
_entity.type
_entity.pdbx_description
1 polymer ?
#
loop_
_entity_poly.entity_id
_entity_poly.type
_entity_poly.pdbx_seq_one_letter_code
_entity_poly.pdbx_strand_id
1 'polypeptide(L)'
;MIKALFERPKKAGDISILFCTAGMAVFGCIMIYSASSYVGQVQYGDAMYFVNKQVVGVVVGMLAMGCAAFVPYKKLAKLKIPLAVISVILLALVFVPGVGVTNYGATRWIGLGSFTIQPSEI
;
A
#
# COMPACT_ATOMS: atom_id res chain seq x y z
N MET A 1 -4.18 -13.17 -36.16
CA MET A 1 -4.39 -11.75 -35.80
C MET A 1 -4.46 -11.52 -34.28
N ILE A 2 -5.02 -12.41 -33.51
CA ILE A 2 -5.11 -12.26 -32.02
C ILE A 2 -3.78 -12.51 -31.28
N LYS A 3 -2.85 -13.33 -31.84
CA LYS A 3 -1.52 -13.57 -31.23
C LYS A 3 -0.61 -12.35 -31.26
N ALA A 4 -0.71 -11.47 -32.25
CA ALA A 4 0.11 -10.27 -32.37
C ALA A 4 -0.22 -9.18 -31.34
N LEU A 5 -1.42 -9.19 -30.77
CA LEU A 5 -1.83 -8.27 -29.70
C LEU A 5 -1.25 -8.63 -28.32
N PHE A 6 -0.71 -9.85 -28.15
CA PHE A 6 -0.13 -10.30 -26.91
C PHE A 6 1.41 -10.35 -26.91
N GLU A 7 2.03 -10.11 -28.04
CA GLU A 7 3.50 -9.94 -28.13
C GLU A 7 3.86 -8.45 -27.92
N ARG A 8 3.72 -7.96 -26.70
CA ARG A 8 4.34 -6.69 -26.34
C ARG A 8 5.87 -6.84 -26.40
N PRO A 9 6.56 -5.89 -27.05
CA PRO A 9 8.02 -5.91 -27.07
C PRO A 9 8.55 -5.86 -25.63
N LYS A 10 9.48 -6.74 -25.32
CA LYS A 10 10.10 -6.96 -23.98
C LYS A 10 10.88 -5.75 -23.41
N LYS A 11 10.68 -4.53 -23.88
CA LYS A 11 11.62 -3.42 -23.65
C LYS A 11 11.02 -2.05 -23.30
N ALA A 12 9.82 -1.96 -22.80
CA ALA A 12 9.42 -0.70 -22.16
C ALA A 12 8.36 -1.01 -21.11
N GLY A 13 8.77 -1.07 -19.85
CA GLY A 13 7.83 -0.72 -18.79
C GLY A 13 7.22 0.61 -19.17
N ASP A 14 5.91 0.75 -18.97
CA ASP A 14 5.20 1.95 -19.39
C ASP A 14 5.65 3.11 -18.48
N ILE A 15 6.64 3.86 -18.96
CA ILE A 15 7.22 5.01 -18.25
C ILE A 15 6.13 5.99 -17.80
N SER A 16 5.05 6.11 -18.57
CA SER A 16 3.92 6.95 -18.23
C SER A 16 3.25 6.51 -16.92
N ILE A 17 3.12 5.21 -16.69
CA ILE A 17 2.56 4.68 -15.44
C ILE A 17 3.47 5.04 -14.26
N LEU A 18 4.78 4.91 -14.44
CA LEU A 18 5.76 5.27 -13.41
C LEU A 18 5.65 6.76 -13.03
N PHE A 19 5.61 7.64 -14.03
CA PHE A 19 5.47 9.09 -13.78
C PHE A 19 4.13 9.44 -13.14
N CYS A 20 3.02 8.86 -13.59
CA CYS A 20 1.71 9.07 -12.97
C CYS A 20 1.70 8.60 -11.51
N THR A 21 2.24 7.41 -11.24
CA THR A 21 2.31 6.86 -9.87
C THR A 21 3.17 7.74 -8.96
N ALA A 22 4.35 8.17 -9.43
CA ALA A 22 5.21 9.07 -8.67
C ALA A 22 4.54 10.42 -8.41
N GLY A 23 3.90 11.01 -9.42
CA GLY A 23 3.16 12.27 -9.28
C GLY A 23 2.01 12.17 -8.28
N MET A 24 1.22 11.10 -8.32
CA MET A 24 0.16 10.85 -7.35
C MET A 24 0.70 10.63 -5.93
N ALA A 25 1.84 9.94 -5.78
CA ALA A 25 2.47 9.73 -4.49
C ALA A 25 2.97 11.04 -3.87
N VAL A 26 3.62 11.91 -4.65
CA VAL A 26 4.05 13.24 -4.20
C VAL A 26 2.84 14.09 -3.82
N PHE A 27 1.82 14.12 -4.66
CA PHE A 27 0.58 14.85 -4.37
C PHE A 27 -0.07 14.35 -3.07
N GLY A 28 -0.12 13.03 -2.88
CA GLY A 28 -0.63 12.40 -1.66
C GLY A 28 0.14 12.83 -0.41
N CYS A 29 1.47 12.92 -0.47
CA CYS A 29 2.29 13.42 0.65
C CYS A 29 1.97 14.88 0.99
N ILE A 30 1.78 15.73 -0.02
CA ILE A 30 1.41 17.14 0.18
C ILE A 30 0.03 17.26 0.83
N MET A 31 -0.92 16.48 0.36
CA MET A 31 -2.29 16.47 0.90
C MET A 31 -2.32 15.96 2.35
N ILE A 32 -1.55 14.92 2.68
CA ILE A 32 -1.42 14.42 4.05
C ILE A 32 -0.80 15.47 4.97
N TYR A 33 0.22 16.18 4.51
CA TYR A 33 0.79 17.30 5.28
C TYR A 33 -0.28 18.35 5.58
N SER A 34 -1.00 18.79 4.56
CA SER A 34 -2.03 19.81 4.70
C SER A 34 -3.18 19.40 5.64
N ALA A 35 -3.62 18.14 5.54
CA ALA A 35 -4.76 17.65 6.30
C ALA A 35 -4.40 17.23 7.73
N SER A 36 -3.19 16.74 7.98
CA SER A 36 -2.83 16.05 9.22
C SER A 36 -1.76 16.76 10.05
N SER A 37 -1.20 17.87 9.57
CA SER A 37 -0.15 18.60 10.30
C SER A 37 -0.61 19.09 11.67
N TYR A 38 -1.82 19.63 11.79
CA TYR A 38 -2.40 20.05 13.06
C TYR A 38 -2.59 18.90 14.02
N VAL A 39 -3.16 17.79 13.55
CA VAL A 39 -3.40 16.60 14.38
C VAL A 39 -2.07 15.96 14.80
N GLY A 40 -1.09 15.93 13.92
CA GLY A 40 0.26 15.46 14.22
C GLY A 40 0.92 16.29 15.32
N GLN A 41 0.81 17.61 15.23
CA GLN A 41 1.38 18.53 16.23
C GLN A 41 0.71 18.37 17.60
N VAL A 42 -0.62 18.25 17.64
CA VAL A 42 -1.37 18.16 18.90
C VAL A 42 -1.22 16.81 19.58
N GLN A 43 -1.25 15.71 18.82
CA GLN A 43 -1.25 14.34 19.39
C GLN A 43 0.16 13.77 19.58
N TYR A 44 1.09 14.10 18.71
CA TYR A 44 2.43 13.49 18.67
C TYR A 44 3.58 14.51 18.85
N GLY A 45 3.26 15.81 18.95
CA GLY A 45 4.26 16.87 19.06
C GLY A 45 5.07 17.11 17.77
N ASP A 46 4.72 16.49 16.67
CA ASP A 46 5.41 16.59 15.39
C ASP A 46 4.40 16.71 14.23
N ALA A 47 4.40 17.86 13.58
CA ALA A 47 3.54 18.13 12.41
C ALA A 47 3.85 17.21 11.21
N MET A 48 5.08 16.68 11.14
CA MET A 48 5.54 15.80 10.06
C MET A 48 5.32 14.31 10.33
N TYR A 49 4.77 13.95 11.49
CA TYR A 49 4.62 12.55 11.91
C TYR A 49 3.94 11.66 10.87
N PHE A 50 2.80 12.10 10.35
CA PHE A 50 2.06 11.34 9.34
C PHE A 50 2.75 11.36 7.97
N VAL A 51 3.38 12.48 7.61
CA VAL A 51 4.13 12.61 6.35
C VAL A 51 5.33 11.67 6.33
N ASN A 52 6.08 11.59 7.43
CA ASN A 52 7.22 10.69 7.54
C ASN A 52 6.80 9.23 7.34
N LYS A 53 5.68 8.80 7.95
CA LYS A 53 5.12 7.46 7.72
C LYS A 53 4.72 7.24 6.25
N GLN A 54 4.10 8.25 5.64
CA GLN A 54 3.69 8.18 4.24
C GLN A 54 4.90 8.08 3.30
N VAL A 55 5.94 8.86 3.54
CA VAL A 55 7.17 8.84 2.73
C VAL A 55 7.84 7.46 2.79
N VAL A 56 7.92 6.86 3.99
CA VAL A 56 8.43 5.49 4.14
C VAL A 56 7.59 4.50 3.33
N GLY A 57 6.26 4.61 3.40
CA GLY A 57 5.35 3.77 2.61
C GLY A 57 5.55 3.96 1.10
N VAL A 58 5.70 5.19 0.63
CA VAL A 58 5.97 5.51 -0.78
C VAL A 58 7.31 4.90 -1.24
N VAL A 59 8.37 5.04 -0.45
CA VAL A 59 9.68 4.45 -0.79
C VAL A 59 9.59 2.93 -0.89
N VAL A 60 8.98 2.27 0.09
CA VAL A 60 8.78 0.81 0.08
C VAL A 60 7.91 0.39 -1.10
N GLY A 61 6.82 1.11 -1.38
CA GLY A 61 5.94 0.84 -2.52
C GLY A 61 6.64 1.00 -3.86
N MET A 62 7.45 2.04 -4.04
CA MET A 62 8.24 2.25 -5.25
C MET A 62 9.29 1.16 -5.46
N LEU A 63 9.96 0.72 -4.40
CA LEU A 63 10.89 -0.42 -4.45
C LEU A 63 10.16 -1.71 -4.81
N ALA A 64 9.01 -1.99 -4.20
CA ALA A 64 8.19 -3.16 -4.51
C ALA A 64 7.71 -3.14 -5.97
N MET A 65 7.27 -1.98 -6.47
CA MET A 65 6.88 -1.80 -7.86
C MET A 65 8.07 -2.06 -8.82
N GLY A 66 9.25 -1.54 -8.49
CA GLY A 66 10.48 -1.81 -9.24
C GLY A 66 10.82 -3.30 -9.28
N CYS A 67 10.80 -3.97 -8.12
CA CYS A 67 11.02 -5.41 -8.04
C CYS A 67 9.97 -6.20 -8.85
N ALA A 68 8.70 -5.82 -8.75
CA ALA A 68 7.62 -6.47 -9.48
C ALA A 68 7.76 -6.32 -11.01
N ALA A 69 8.32 -5.21 -11.49
CA ALA A 69 8.55 -4.97 -12.91
C ALA A 69 9.54 -5.99 -13.53
N PHE A 70 10.46 -6.54 -12.74
CA PHE A 70 11.40 -7.57 -13.20
C PHE A 70 10.84 -8.98 -13.11
N VAL A 71 9.73 -9.19 -12.40
CA VAL A 71 9.14 -10.52 -12.24
C VAL A 71 8.21 -10.82 -13.41
N PRO A 72 8.37 -11.97 -14.11
CA PRO A 72 7.48 -12.32 -15.20
C PRO A 72 6.05 -12.55 -14.68
N TYR A 73 5.08 -11.94 -15.36
CA TYR A 73 3.66 -12.01 -15.03
C TYR A 73 3.14 -13.43 -14.71
N LYS A 74 3.63 -14.44 -15.44
CA LYS A 74 3.24 -15.83 -15.23
C LYS A 74 3.57 -16.36 -13.82
N LYS A 75 4.64 -15.85 -13.20
CA LYS A 75 5.01 -16.19 -11.81
C LYS A 75 4.09 -15.48 -10.82
N LEU A 76 3.79 -14.20 -11.06
CA LEU A 76 2.84 -13.45 -10.22
C LEU A 76 1.44 -14.07 -10.27
N ALA A 77 0.99 -14.52 -11.43
CA ALA A 77 -0.32 -15.15 -11.58
C ALA A 77 -0.48 -16.43 -10.74
N LYS A 78 0.60 -17.13 -10.41
CA LYS A 78 0.57 -18.28 -9.51
C LYS A 78 0.36 -17.90 -8.05
N LEU A 79 0.72 -16.68 -7.67
CA LEU A 79 0.57 -16.19 -6.30
C LEU A 79 -0.85 -15.70 -5.99
N LYS A 80 -1.74 -15.59 -6.99
CA LYS A 80 -3.10 -15.08 -6.80
C LYS A 80 -3.91 -15.84 -5.75
N ILE A 81 -3.81 -17.18 -5.74
CA ILE A 81 -4.56 -18.02 -4.80
C ILE A 81 -4.01 -17.87 -3.38
N PRO A 82 -2.69 -18.06 -3.10
CA PRO A 82 -2.18 -17.89 -1.76
C PRO A 82 -2.36 -16.45 -1.23
N LEU A 83 -2.23 -15.42 -2.08
CA LEU A 83 -2.50 -14.04 -1.67
C LEU A 83 -3.96 -13.82 -1.30
N ALA A 84 -4.90 -14.37 -2.08
CA ALA A 84 -6.32 -14.29 -1.77
C ALA A 84 -6.64 -14.97 -0.43
N VAL A 85 -6.07 -16.14 -0.17
CA VAL A 85 -6.26 -16.85 1.11
C VAL A 85 -5.69 -16.05 2.27
N ILE A 86 -4.49 -15.50 2.13
CA ILE A 86 -3.87 -14.65 3.17
C ILE A 86 -4.74 -13.41 3.44
N SER A 87 -5.25 -12.75 2.40
CA SER A 87 -6.12 -11.58 2.54
C SER A 87 -7.40 -11.92 3.32
N VAL A 88 -8.03 -13.06 3.03
CA VAL A 88 -9.22 -13.51 3.76
C VAL A 88 -8.89 -13.82 5.22
N ILE A 89 -7.76 -14.49 5.49
CA ILE A 89 -7.31 -14.77 6.86
C ILE A 89 -7.06 -13.47 7.62
N LEU A 90 -6.37 -12.51 7.02
CA LEU A 90 -6.11 -11.21 7.64
C LEU A 90 -7.41 -10.45 7.94
N LEU A 91 -8.38 -10.49 7.01
CA LEU A 91 -9.70 -9.90 7.26
C LEU A 91 -10.42 -10.57 8.43
N ALA A 92 -10.37 -11.90 8.51
CA ALA A 92 -10.98 -12.65 9.61
C ALA A 92 -10.31 -12.35 10.96
N LEU A 93 -8.99 -12.13 10.98
CA LEU A 93 -8.22 -11.79 12.19
C LEU A 93 -8.66 -10.46 12.83
N VAL A 94 -9.22 -9.53 12.07
CA VAL A 94 -9.75 -8.27 12.61
C VAL A 94 -10.88 -8.52 13.62
N PHE A 95 -11.65 -9.58 13.43
CA PHE A 95 -12.78 -9.93 14.31
C PHE A 95 -12.36 -10.67 15.59
N VAL A 96 -11.08 -11.05 15.71
CA VAL A 96 -10.58 -11.76 16.89
C VAL A 96 -10.40 -10.77 18.05
N PRO A 97 -11.06 -10.98 19.20
CA PRO A 97 -10.86 -10.15 20.38
C PRO A 97 -9.41 -10.17 20.86
N GLY A 98 -8.83 -8.99 21.06
CA GLY A 98 -7.45 -8.83 21.50
C GLY A 98 -6.41 -8.58 20.38
N VAL A 99 -6.78 -8.78 19.11
CA VAL A 99 -5.94 -8.47 17.95
C VAL A 99 -6.50 -7.28 17.17
N GLY A 100 -7.82 -7.18 17.09
CA GLY A 100 -8.52 -6.07 16.44
C GLY A 100 -8.47 -4.80 17.29
N VAL A 101 -8.04 -3.70 16.71
CA VAL A 101 -8.05 -2.37 17.33
C VAL A 101 -9.29 -1.62 16.84
N THR A 102 -10.09 -1.14 17.81
CA THR A 102 -11.29 -0.37 17.53
C THR A 102 -10.96 1.12 17.57
N ASN A 103 -11.05 1.78 16.44
CA ASN A 103 -10.95 3.23 16.33
C ASN A 103 -12.27 3.79 15.80
N TYR A 104 -12.77 4.87 16.45
CA TYR A 104 -14.02 5.54 16.07
C TYR A 104 -15.25 4.60 15.98
N GLY A 105 -15.33 3.60 16.87
CA GLY A 105 -16.47 2.68 16.96
C GLY A 105 -16.46 1.55 15.91
N ALA A 106 -15.41 1.39 15.13
CA ALA A 106 -15.26 0.30 14.16
C ALA A 106 -13.93 -0.44 14.34
N THR A 107 -14.01 -1.77 14.43
CA THR A 107 -12.84 -2.64 14.50
C THR A 107 -12.39 -2.95 13.09
N ARG A 108 -11.37 -2.23 12.61
CA ARG A 108 -10.86 -2.34 11.23
C ARG A 108 -9.36 -2.51 11.15
N TRP A 109 -8.67 -2.40 12.28
CA TRP A 109 -7.22 -2.40 12.37
C TRP A 109 -6.73 -3.59 13.15
N ILE A 110 -5.57 -4.12 12.75
CA ILE A 110 -4.82 -5.11 13.52
C ILE A 110 -3.66 -4.38 14.19
N GLY A 111 -3.59 -4.46 15.52
CA GLY A 111 -2.50 -3.91 16.31
C GLY A 111 -1.39 -4.93 16.49
N LEU A 112 -0.20 -4.66 15.95
CA LEU A 112 1.02 -5.43 16.16
C LEU A 112 2.03 -4.54 16.90
N GLY A 113 1.83 -4.38 18.21
CA GLY A 113 2.68 -3.52 19.05
C GLY A 113 2.53 -2.03 18.65
N SER A 114 3.61 -1.41 18.19
CA SER A 114 3.62 0.00 17.76
C SER A 114 3.10 0.22 16.33
N PHE A 115 2.79 -0.83 15.59
CA PHE A 115 2.29 -0.75 14.23
C PHE A 115 0.83 -1.19 14.16
N THR A 116 0.01 -0.40 13.47
CA THR A 116 -1.37 -0.76 13.14
C THR A 116 -1.47 -0.92 11.63
N ILE A 117 -2.02 -2.04 11.20
CA ILE A 117 -2.23 -2.36 9.78
C ILE A 117 -3.72 -2.56 9.56
N GLN A 118 -4.25 -1.99 8.50
CA GLN A 118 -5.63 -2.22 8.07
C GLN A 118 -5.64 -3.28 6.97
N PRO A 119 -6.17 -4.50 7.24
CA PRO A 119 -6.12 -5.59 6.27
C PRO A 119 -6.87 -5.32 4.96
N SER A 120 -7.83 -4.40 4.97
CA SER A 120 -8.57 -4.01 3.76
C SER A 120 -7.76 -3.14 2.80
N GLU A 121 -6.56 -2.69 3.18
CA GLU A 121 -5.66 -1.89 2.33
C GLU A 121 -4.55 -2.75 1.69
N ILE A 122 -4.49 -4.04 2.00
CA ILE A 122 -3.56 -5.03 1.43
C ILE A 122 -4.28 -5.86 0.37
#